data_e0232fb2ecfdb127dbc3d1c2c6997199
#
_entry.id   e0232fb2ecfdb127dbc3d1c2c6997199
#
_cell.length_a   1.000
_cell.length_b   1.000
_cell.length_c   1.000
_cell.angle_alpha   90.00
_cell.angle_beta   90.00
_cell.angle_gamma   90.00
#
_symmetry.space_group_name_H-M   'P 1'
#
loop_
_entity.id
_entity.type
_entity.pdbx_description
1 polymer ?
#
loop_
_entity_poly.entity_id
_entity_poly.type
_entity_poly.pdbx_seq_one_letter_code
_entity_poly.pdbx_strand_id
1 'polypeptide(L)'
;MNVFTKDAGRILEPKETQAMTGAYRKRKVEEVRLKPDEYIRSEFFGINQVQQLLNQDGCVGLRIHHAKRWEDADGNPTTEGKGQLKPRVLLTGVDANGRDMPIRADKLGMKDMPAENEGMRAVGDGRPCPQYCGN
;
A
#
# COMPACT_ATOMS: atom_id res chain seq x y z
N MET A 1 21.74 13.73 -9.48
CA MET A 1 21.09 14.09 -8.18
C MET A 1 20.36 12.88 -7.64
N ASN A 2 20.64 12.51 -6.39
CA ASN A 2 19.91 11.40 -5.78
C ASN A 2 18.58 11.91 -5.22
N VAL A 3 17.48 11.33 -5.69
CA VAL A 3 16.14 11.69 -5.22
C VAL A 3 15.62 10.77 -4.10
N PHE A 4 16.32 9.65 -3.87
CA PHE A 4 15.92 8.67 -2.86
C PHE A 4 16.58 9.00 -1.51
N THR A 5 16.06 10.02 -0.86
CA THR A 5 16.60 10.52 0.39
C THR A 5 15.55 10.39 1.48
N LYS A 6 16.02 10.42 2.74
CA LYS A 6 15.10 10.36 3.89
C LYS A 6 14.16 11.56 3.96
N ASP A 7 14.48 12.63 3.25
CA ASP A 7 13.70 13.87 3.28
C ASP A 7 12.77 14.05 2.08
N ALA A 8 12.66 13.04 1.21
CA ALA A 8 11.79 13.11 0.04
C ALA A 8 10.34 13.36 0.46
N GLY A 9 9.66 14.23 -0.28
CA GLY A 9 8.31 14.65 0.05
C GLY A 9 8.31 15.93 0.87
N ARG A 10 7.15 16.33 1.32
CA ARG A 10 7.00 17.50 2.18
C ARG A 10 5.66 17.45 2.90
N ILE A 11 5.55 18.21 3.96
CA ILE A 11 4.28 18.37 4.66
C ILE A 11 3.40 19.31 3.85
N LEU A 12 2.17 18.89 3.59
CA LEU A 12 1.20 19.70 2.85
C LEU A 12 0.30 20.46 3.82
N GLU A 13 -0.08 21.67 3.45
CA GLU A 13 -1.04 22.43 4.22
C GLU A 13 -2.45 21.82 4.08
N PRO A 14 -3.34 22.03 5.07
CA PRO A 14 -4.67 21.41 5.03
C PRO A 14 -5.46 21.73 3.76
N LYS A 15 -5.37 22.95 3.26
CA LYS A 15 -6.09 23.38 2.05
C LYS A 15 -5.62 22.58 0.83
N GLU A 16 -4.32 22.36 0.72
CA GLU A 16 -3.75 21.59 -0.38
C GLU A 16 -4.16 20.12 -0.28
N THR A 17 -4.09 19.56 0.93
CA THR A 17 -4.49 18.18 1.18
C THR A 17 -5.97 17.97 0.81
N GLN A 18 -6.83 18.88 1.22
CA GLN A 18 -8.27 18.81 0.92
C GLN A 18 -8.54 18.93 -0.59
N ALA A 19 -7.81 19.79 -1.28
CA ALA A 19 -7.98 19.95 -2.72
C ALA A 19 -7.61 18.66 -3.46
N MET A 20 -6.53 18.00 -3.06
CA MET A 20 -6.06 16.78 -3.71
C MET A 20 -7.00 15.60 -3.45
N THR A 21 -7.41 15.39 -2.19
CA THR A 21 -8.33 14.30 -1.86
C THR A 21 -9.71 14.57 -2.45
N GLY A 22 -10.15 15.82 -2.47
CA GLY A 22 -11.41 16.21 -3.08
C GLY A 22 -11.45 15.99 -4.58
N ALA A 23 -10.33 16.27 -5.27
CA ALA A 23 -10.22 16.02 -6.70
C ALA A 23 -10.38 14.53 -7.03
N TYR A 24 -9.77 13.67 -6.23
CA TYR A 24 -9.90 12.22 -6.41
C TYR A 24 -11.37 11.78 -6.24
N ARG A 25 -12.02 12.23 -5.16
CA ARG A 25 -13.43 11.89 -4.92
C ARG A 25 -14.34 12.40 -6.02
N LYS A 26 -14.11 13.64 -6.46
CA LYS A 26 -14.90 14.23 -7.54
C LYS A 26 -14.81 13.40 -8.81
N ARG A 27 -13.61 12.94 -9.15
CA ARG A 27 -13.39 12.07 -10.31
C ARG A 27 -14.22 10.80 -10.19
N LYS A 28 -14.18 10.15 -9.03
CA LYS A 28 -14.86 8.88 -8.83
C LYS A 28 -16.38 9.04 -8.81
N VAL A 29 -16.89 10.05 -8.14
CA VAL A 29 -18.33 10.25 -7.95
C VAL A 29 -18.97 10.89 -9.18
N GLU A 30 -18.39 11.98 -9.70
CA GLU A 30 -19.01 12.76 -10.77
C GLU A 30 -18.69 12.24 -12.16
N GLU A 31 -17.47 11.83 -12.42
CA GLU A 31 -17.04 11.42 -13.76
C GLU A 31 -17.17 9.93 -14.01
N VAL A 32 -16.85 9.10 -13.02
CA VAL A 32 -16.97 7.65 -13.13
C VAL A 32 -18.30 7.16 -12.58
N ARG A 33 -19.00 8.01 -11.83
CA ARG A 33 -20.36 7.78 -11.30
C ARG A 33 -20.42 6.63 -10.29
N LEU A 34 -19.40 6.51 -9.46
CA LEU A 34 -19.38 5.54 -8.38
C LEU A 34 -19.99 6.18 -7.12
N LYS A 35 -20.70 5.36 -6.34
CA LYS A 35 -21.17 5.77 -5.03
C LYS A 35 -20.00 5.81 -4.05
N PRO A 36 -20.11 6.59 -2.95
CA PRO A 36 -18.99 6.68 -1.99
C PRO A 36 -18.51 5.35 -1.42
N ASP A 37 -19.34 4.33 -1.39
CA ASP A 37 -18.97 2.99 -0.89
C ASP A 37 -18.48 2.05 -1.99
N GLU A 38 -18.43 2.51 -3.24
CA GLU A 38 -18.02 1.67 -4.38
C GLU A 38 -16.56 1.82 -4.79
N TYR A 39 -15.82 2.76 -4.17
CA TYR A 39 -14.41 2.93 -4.50
C TYR A 39 -13.56 3.04 -3.24
N ILE A 40 -12.33 2.55 -3.33
CA ILE A 40 -11.37 2.61 -2.23
C ILE A 40 -10.66 3.96 -2.29
N ARG A 41 -10.70 4.73 -1.20
CA ARG A 41 -10.06 6.04 -1.15
C ARG A 41 -8.85 6.09 -0.23
N SER A 42 -8.65 5.08 0.62
CA SER A 42 -7.49 5.01 1.49
C SER A 42 -7.32 3.59 2.00
N GLU A 43 -6.16 3.31 2.57
CA GLU A 43 -5.89 2.01 3.18
C GLU A 43 -5.00 2.23 4.40
N PHE A 44 -5.37 1.61 5.52
CA PHE A 44 -4.66 1.72 6.79
C PHE A 44 -3.71 0.54 6.97
N PHE A 45 -2.50 0.83 7.44
CA PHE A 45 -1.51 -0.18 7.79
C PHE A 45 -1.05 0.07 9.21
N GLY A 46 -0.93 -1.00 10.00
CA GLY A 46 -0.51 -0.91 11.38
C GLY A 46 0.95 -0.47 11.53
N ILE A 47 1.24 0.23 12.62
CA ILE A 47 2.56 0.80 12.85
C ILE A 47 3.66 -0.27 12.90
N ASN A 48 3.36 -1.46 13.42
CA ASN A 48 4.37 -2.51 13.51
C ASN A 48 4.78 -3.03 12.14
N GLN A 49 3.82 -3.10 11.21
CA GLN A 49 4.12 -3.52 9.84
C GLN A 49 4.97 -2.46 9.12
N VAL A 50 4.62 -1.19 9.30
CA VAL A 50 5.37 -0.08 8.69
C VAL A 50 6.78 -0.02 9.26
N GLN A 51 6.93 -0.14 10.58
CA GLN A 51 8.24 -0.10 11.21
C GLN A 51 9.14 -1.26 10.78
N GLN A 52 8.56 -2.43 10.53
CA GLN A 52 9.32 -3.56 10.03
C GLN A 52 10.02 -3.24 8.70
N LEU A 53 9.35 -2.50 7.84
CA LEU A 53 9.95 -2.05 6.59
C LEU A 53 11.01 -0.98 6.83
N LEU A 54 10.71 0.01 7.68
CA LEU A 54 11.59 1.13 7.92
C LEU A 54 12.85 0.75 8.68
N ASN A 55 12.81 -0.31 9.49
CA ASN A 55 13.93 -0.73 10.33
C ASN A 55 14.93 -1.62 9.59
N GLN A 56 14.71 -1.90 8.30
CA GLN A 56 15.69 -2.63 7.51
C GLN A 56 16.96 -1.79 7.35
N ASP A 57 18.13 -2.42 7.45
CA ASP A 57 19.40 -1.71 7.29
C ASP A 57 19.50 -1.11 5.89
N GLY A 58 19.76 0.18 5.81
CA GLY A 58 19.87 0.89 4.55
C GLY A 58 18.55 1.42 4.01
N CYS A 59 17.44 1.21 4.71
CA CYS A 59 16.14 1.74 4.28
C CYS A 59 16.10 3.25 4.48
N VAL A 60 15.74 3.99 3.44
CA VAL A 60 15.64 5.44 3.50
C VAL A 60 14.19 5.93 3.36
N GLY A 61 13.25 5.06 3.01
CA GLY A 61 11.85 5.44 2.87
C GLY A 61 10.96 4.29 2.46
N LEU A 62 9.71 4.61 2.20
CA LEU A 62 8.70 3.66 1.74
C LEU A 62 8.34 3.93 0.28
N ARG A 63 8.02 2.86 -0.43
CA ARG A 63 7.36 2.96 -1.73
C ARG A 63 5.99 2.33 -1.63
N ILE A 64 5.01 3.02 -2.18
CA ILE A 64 3.63 2.55 -2.23
C ILE A 64 3.36 2.08 -3.65
N HIS A 65 3.06 0.78 -3.79
CA HIS A 65 2.77 0.18 -5.09
C HIS A 65 1.27 0.06 -5.27
N HIS A 66 0.77 0.50 -6.41
CA HIS A 66 -0.63 0.29 -6.76
C HIS A 66 -0.80 -1.12 -7.29
N ALA A 67 -1.81 -1.83 -6.78
CA ALA A 67 -2.06 -3.22 -7.12
C ALA A 67 -3.57 -3.46 -7.17
N LYS A 68 -3.97 -4.67 -7.53
CA LYS A 68 -5.36 -5.11 -7.48
C LYS A 68 -5.39 -6.54 -6.98
N ARG A 69 -6.50 -6.89 -6.35
CA ARG A 69 -6.70 -8.24 -5.81
C ARG A 69 -8.15 -8.66 -5.98
N TRP A 70 -8.37 -9.91 -6.39
CA TRP A 70 -9.71 -10.48 -6.39
C TRP A 70 -10.14 -10.74 -4.95
N GLU A 71 -11.32 -10.20 -4.58
CA GLU A 71 -11.83 -10.28 -3.21
C GLU A 71 -13.31 -10.67 -3.23
N ASP A 72 -13.69 -11.48 -2.23
CA ASP A 72 -15.08 -11.86 -2.05
C ASP A 72 -15.87 -10.74 -1.35
N ALA A 73 -17.15 -10.99 -1.05
CA ALA A 73 -18.01 -9.98 -0.44
C ALA A 73 -17.55 -9.56 0.95
N ASP A 74 -16.78 -10.40 1.65
CA ASP A 74 -16.25 -10.10 2.99
C ASP A 74 -14.89 -9.44 2.94
N GLY A 75 -14.35 -9.20 1.74
CA GLY A 75 -13.04 -8.58 1.57
C GLY A 75 -11.87 -9.54 1.66
N ASN A 76 -12.13 -10.84 1.64
CA ASN A 76 -11.07 -11.85 1.69
C ASN A 76 -10.55 -12.14 0.27
N PRO A 77 -9.25 -12.49 0.14
CA PRO A 77 -8.72 -12.88 -1.16
C PRO A 77 -9.48 -14.08 -1.74
N THR A 78 -9.71 -14.04 -3.03
CA THR A 78 -10.33 -15.15 -3.74
C THR A 78 -9.64 -15.36 -5.09
N THR A 79 -10.12 -16.28 -5.89
CA THR A 79 -9.50 -16.60 -7.17
C THR A 79 -10.03 -15.70 -8.28
N GLU A 80 -9.23 -15.58 -9.35
CA GLU A 80 -9.59 -14.79 -10.51
C GLU A 80 -10.97 -15.16 -11.03
N GLY A 81 -11.79 -14.14 -11.30
CA GLY A 81 -13.13 -14.31 -11.83
C GLY A 81 -14.20 -14.58 -10.76
N LYS A 82 -13.79 -14.75 -9.50
CA LYS A 82 -14.74 -14.96 -8.40
C LYS A 82 -14.71 -13.77 -7.46
N GLY A 83 -15.80 -13.01 -7.40
CA GLY A 83 -15.87 -11.80 -6.60
C GLY A 83 -15.55 -10.58 -7.45
N GLN A 84 -14.86 -9.60 -6.84
CA GLN A 84 -14.54 -8.33 -7.50
C GLN A 84 -13.05 -8.07 -7.45
N LEU A 85 -12.52 -7.48 -8.52
CA LEU A 85 -11.13 -7.06 -8.60
C LEU A 85 -11.03 -5.67 -7.97
N LYS A 86 -10.41 -5.58 -6.80
CA LYS A 86 -10.36 -4.34 -6.01
C LYS A 86 -8.98 -3.73 -5.98
N PRO A 87 -8.88 -2.38 -6.07
CA PRO A 87 -7.60 -1.72 -5.92
C PRO A 87 -7.08 -1.88 -4.50
N ARG A 88 -5.79 -2.16 -4.39
CA ARG A 88 -5.10 -2.31 -3.12
C ARG A 88 -3.72 -1.69 -3.25
N VAL A 89 -3.09 -1.40 -2.12
CA VAL A 89 -1.71 -0.93 -2.14
C VAL A 89 -0.82 -1.91 -1.40
N LEU A 90 0.43 -1.98 -1.83
CA LEU A 90 1.48 -2.76 -1.19
C LEU A 90 2.60 -1.81 -0.80
N LEU A 91 3.26 -2.09 0.32
CA LEU A 91 4.32 -1.24 0.82
C LEU A 91 5.64 -1.99 0.80
N THR A 92 6.70 -1.31 0.35
CA THR A 92 8.07 -1.82 0.47
C THR A 92 8.96 -0.76 1.07
N GLY A 93 10.04 -1.18 1.74
CA GLY A 93 11.13 -0.29 2.06
C GLY A 93 11.97 -0.04 0.81
N VAL A 94 12.69 1.07 0.78
CA VAL A 94 13.50 1.45 -0.37
C VAL A 94 14.87 1.92 0.12
N ASP A 95 15.93 1.47 -0.57
CA ASP A 95 17.30 1.89 -0.23
C ASP A 95 17.70 3.18 -0.94
N ALA A 96 18.89 3.67 -0.65
CA ALA A 96 19.40 4.94 -1.20
C ALA A 96 19.61 4.90 -2.71
N ASN A 97 19.60 3.74 -3.31
CA ASN A 97 19.70 3.58 -4.77
C ASN A 97 18.32 3.48 -5.44
N GLY A 98 17.26 3.59 -4.67
CA GLY A 98 15.91 3.51 -5.19
C GLY A 98 15.40 2.10 -5.42
N ARG A 99 16.08 1.11 -4.85
CA ARG A 99 15.70 -0.30 -5.01
C ARG A 99 14.78 -0.72 -3.88
N ASP A 100 13.76 -1.49 -4.23
CA ASP A 100 12.89 -2.09 -3.23
C ASP A 100 13.68 -3.09 -2.39
N MET A 101 13.40 -3.07 -1.09
CA MET A 101 14.05 -3.95 -0.11
C MET A 101 13.03 -5.00 0.33
N PRO A 102 13.06 -6.20 -0.25
CA PRO A 102 12.10 -7.23 0.15
C PRO A 102 12.39 -7.69 1.58
N ILE A 103 11.33 -8.05 2.31
CA ILE A 103 11.49 -8.66 3.63
C ILE A 103 11.99 -10.09 3.41
N ARG A 104 13.11 -10.43 4.04
CA ARG A 104 13.72 -11.75 3.86
C ARG A 104 13.00 -12.80 4.70
N ALA A 105 12.92 -14.02 4.17
CA ALA A 105 12.25 -15.12 4.85
C ALA A 105 12.88 -15.43 6.21
N ASP A 106 14.21 -15.34 6.32
CA ASP A 106 14.91 -15.62 7.58
C ASP A 106 14.53 -14.63 8.67
N LYS A 107 14.25 -13.37 8.31
CA LYS A 107 13.82 -12.33 9.27
C LYS A 107 12.39 -12.60 9.78
N LEU A 108 11.62 -13.40 9.06
CA LEU A 108 10.26 -13.76 9.43
C LEU A 108 10.18 -15.16 10.07
N GLY A 109 11.34 -15.80 10.30
CA GLY A 109 11.38 -17.17 10.82
C GLY A 109 11.06 -18.25 9.80
N MET A 110 11.13 -17.91 8.52
CA MET A 110 10.81 -18.83 7.41
C MET A 110 12.07 -19.41 6.77
N LYS A 111 12.96 -19.96 7.60
CA LYS A 111 14.30 -20.37 7.16
C LYS A 111 14.30 -21.46 6.10
N ASP A 112 13.27 -22.30 6.10
CA ASP A 112 13.20 -23.45 5.19
C ASP A 112 12.39 -23.16 3.92
N MET A 113 12.09 -21.89 3.65
CA MET A 113 11.38 -21.52 2.42
C MET A 113 12.22 -21.81 1.19
N PRO A 114 11.64 -22.40 0.13
CA PRO A 114 12.38 -22.57 -1.13
C PRO A 114 12.88 -21.25 -1.70
N ALA A 115 14.03 -21.28 -2.37
CA ALA A 115 14.66 -20.07 -2.92
C ALA A 115 13.75 -19.33 -3.91
N GLU A 116 12.92 -20.06 -4.64
CA GLU A 116 11.98 -19.45 -5.59
C GLU A 116 10.91 -18.58 -4.91
N ASN A 117 10.74 -18.73 -3.58
CA ASN A 117 9.81 -17.92 -2.81
C ASN A 117 10.48 -16.70 -2.16
N GLU A 118 11.76 -16.46 -2.47
CA GLU A 118 12.52 -15.32 -1.95
C GLU A 118 12.32 -14.05 -2.76
N GLY A 119 11.30 -13.98 -3.61
CA GLY A 119 10.98 -12.78 -4.36
C GLY A 119 10.53 -11.63 -3.46
N MET A 120 9.88 -10.66 -4.04
CA MET A 120 9.42 -9.45 -3.34
C MET A 120 8.38 -9.80 -2.27
N ARG A 121 8.76 -9.69 -1.00
CA ARG A 121 7.80 -9.73 0.10
C ARG A 121 7.50 -8.30 0.52
N ALA A 122 6.28 -7.88 0.24
CA ALA A 122 5.80 -6.55 0.59
C ALA A 122 4.81 -6.65 1.74
N VAL A 123 4.54 -5.53 2.40
CA VAL A 123 3.43 -5.44 3.34
C VAL A 123 2.17 -5.16 2.55
N GLY A 124 1.16 -5.98 2.73
CA GLY A 124 -0.13 -5.83 2.09
C GLY A 124 -1.24 -6.09 3.08
N ASP A 125 -2.44 -6.35 2.57
CA ASP A 125 -3.61 -6.71 3.36
C ASP A 125 -3.92 -5.68 4.45
N GLY A 126 -3.81 -4.40 4.09
CA GLY A 126 -4.21 -3.32 4.97
C GLY A 126 -5.71 -3.26 5.17
N ARG A 127 -6.19 -2.19 5.81
CA ARG A 127 -7.62 -1.98 6.05
C ARG A 127 -8.12 -0.88 5.13
N PRO A 128 -8.82 -1.23 4.03
CA PRO A 128 -9.28 -0.22 3.07
C PRO A 128 -10.45 0.61 3.60
N CYS A 129 -10.51 1.85 3.14
CA CYS A 129 -11.66 2.73 3.37
C CYS A 129 -12.36 2.99 2.03
N PRO A 130 -13.64 2.66 1.84
CA PRO A 130 -14.40 1.84 2.76
C PRO A 130 -13.92 0.40 2.73
N GLN A 131 -14.12 -0.33 3.69
CA GLN A 131 -15.09 -0.41 4.77
C GLN A 131 -14.55 0.16 6.12
N TYR A 132 -13.23 0.26 6.27
CA TYR A 132 -12.60 0.67 7.54
C TYR A 132 -12.13 2.12 7.47
N CYS A 133 -13.07 3.05 7.58
CA CYS A 133 -12.73 4.47 7.42
C CYS A 133 -12.39 5.17 8.74
N GLY A 134 -12.76 4.58 9.85
CA GLY A 134 -12.65 5.24 11.12
C GLY A 134 -13.73 6.30 11.28
N ASN A 135 -13.46 7.27 12.09
CA ASN A 135 -14.41 8.36 12.34
C ASN A 135 -14.02 9.64 11.62
#